data_50debe27c324af85c3661d668c272ddf
#
_entry.id   50debe27c324af85c3661d668c272ddf
#
_cell.length_a   1.000
_cell.length_b   1.000
_cell.length_c   1.000
_cell.angle_alpha   90.00
_cell.angle_beta   90.00
_cell.angle_gamma   90.00
#
_symmetry.space_group_name_H-M   'P 1'
#
loop_
_entity.id
_entity.type
_entity.pdbx_description
1 polymer ?
#
loop_
_entity_poly.entity_id
_entity_poly.type
_entity_poly.pdbx_seq_one_letter_code
_entity_poly.pdbx_strand_id
1 'polypeptide(L)'
;MGVSSDLLRLPIPSVPDTLGIVNNLPADLQTPASGASADGRSSRWQTHREERRRELIKSARRAVHALGSDASMEEIAAAAGTSKSVFYRYFGDKAGLQQAVGEVVLSQMQRKIGEAAQSAQTPREGLLAMISAYLQMAETSPNVYSFVTRSAPAEAGSSPAPAAISGALGHFFESIAEMIAAPMRTHLGGGKEAVIGYWPTAAIGLVRNAGEQWLSTPASASKPDQEAMARQITAWLCVGIAPELIEPSVRTNEGH
;
A
#
# COMPACT_ATOMS: atom_id res chain seq x y z
N MET A 1 8.98 -27.96 -30.37
CA MET A 1 7.95 -28.32 -29.39
C MET A 1 7.49 -27.01 -28.78
N GLY A 2 6.35 -26.50 -29.24
CA GLY A 2 5.81 -25.21 -28.84
C GLY A 2 5.09 -25.33 -27.51
N VAL A 3 5.48 -24.51 -26.53
CA VAL A 3 4.73 -24.33 -25.30
C VAL A 3 3.69 -23.24 -25.54
N SER A 4 2.45 -23.68 -25.38
CA SER A 4 1.23 -22.90 -25.65
C SER A 4 1.19 -21.60 -24.82
N SER A 5 0.95 -20.49 -25.51
CA SER A 5 0.87 -19.12 -24.94
C SER A 5 -0.43 -18.82 -24.17
N ASP A 6 -1.16 -19.82 -23.74
CA ASP A 6 -2.55 -19.66 -23.27
C ASP A 6 -2.74 -19.55 -21.74
N LEU A 7 -1.66 -19.41 -20.95
CA LEU A 7 -1.74 -19.52 -19.48
C LEU A 7 -1.74 -18.20 -18.69
N LEU A 8 -1.90 -17.03 -19.36
CA LEU A 8 -1.77 -15.73 -18.69
C LEU A 8 -3.07 -14.92 -18.58
N ARG A 9 -4.24 -15.53 -18.82
CA ARG A 9 -5.53 -14.90 -18.52
C ARG A 9 -6.19 -15.59 -17.33
N LEU A 10 -5.74 -15.28 -16.13
CA LEU A 10 -6.49 -15.65 -14.92
C LEU A 10 -7.42 -14.50 -14.53
N PRO A 11 -8.70 -14.79 -14.29
CA PRO A 11 -9.62 -13.82 -13.74
C PRO A 11 -9.20 -13.50 -12.30
N ILE A 12 -9.02 -12.21 -12.00
CA ILE A 12 -8.88 -11.74 -10.63
C ILE A 12 -10.23 -11.94 -9.94
N PRO A 13 -10.27 -12.59 -8.78
CA PRO A 13 -11.50 -12.65 -8.01
C PRO A 13 -11.91 -11.22 -7.64
N SER A 14 -13.12 -10.85 -8.03
CA SER A 14 -13.77 -9.63 -7.55
C SER A 14 -13.76 -9.65 -6.04
N VAL A 15 -13.25 -8.59 -5.43
CA VAL A 15 -13.33 -8.36 -4.00
C VAL A 15 -14.83 -8.34 -3.65
N PRO A 16 -15.33 -9.20 -2.77
CA PRO A 16 -16.72 -9.15 -2.38
C PRO A 16 -16.97 -7.84 -1.63
N ASP A 17 -17.98 -7.12 -2.08
CA ASP A 17 -18.57 -5.96 -1.41
C ASP A 17 -19.23 -6.48 -0.11
N THR A 18 -18.44 -6.59 0.96
CA THR A 18 -18.95 -7.07 2.25
C THR A 18 -19.45 -5.89 3.08
N LEU A 19 -20.58 -5.34 2.68
CA LEU A 19 -21.47 -4.56 3.55
C LEU A 19 -22.92 -4.96 3.28
N GLY A 20 -23.27 -6.16 3.72
CA GLY A 20 -24.64 -6.64 3.71
C GLY A 20 -24.90 -7.50 4.94
N ILE A 21 -25.07 -6.88 6.10
CA ILE A 21 -25.71 -7.53 7.24
C ILE A 21 -27.21 -7.52 6.96
N VAL A 22 -27.73 -8.61 6.43
CA VAL A 22 -29.17 -8.83 6.32
C VAL A 22 -29.70 -9.39 7.64
N ASN A 23 -30.39 -8.55 8.36
CA ASN A 23 -31.24 -8.95 9.48
C ASN A 23 -32.45 -9.69 8.92
N ASN A 24 -32.55 -11.02 9.16
CA ASN A 24 -33.72 -11.83 8.88
C ASN A 24 -34.48 -12.03 10.21
N LEU A 25 -35.53 -11.24 10.44
CA LEU A 25 -36.55 -11.50 11.47
C LEU A 25 -37.92 -11.68 10.81
N PRO A 26 -38.74 -12.58 11.31
CA PRO A 26 -40.00 -12.94 10.67
C PRO A 26 -41.07 -11.84 10.80
N ALA A 27 -41.80 -11.69 9.71
CA ALA A 27 -42.94 -10.81 9.62
C ALA A 27 -44.10 -11.34 10.55
N ASP A 28 -44.48 -10.52 11.51
CA ASP A 28 -45.85 -10.30 11.93
C ASP A 28 -45.84 -9.32 13.11
N LEU A 29 -46.18 -8.08 12.81
CA LEU A 29 -46.95 -7.15 13.67
C LEU A 29 -47.01 -5.81 12.92
N GLN A 30 -48.11 -5.63 12.23
CA GLN A 30 -48.49 -4.36 11.63
C GLN A 30 -48.72 -3.31 12.72
N THR A 31 -47.96 -2.22 12.72
CA THR A 31 -48.29 -0.95 13.35
C THR A 31 -47.91 0.20 12.42
N PRO A 32 -48.63 1.35 12.39
CA PRO A 32 -48.75 2.17 11.18
C PRO A 32 -47.57 3.11 10.91
N ALA A 33 -47.43 3.41 9.63
CA ALA A 33 -46.49 4.31 9.02
C ALA A 33 -46.26 5.65 9.78
N SER A 34 -45.09 5.77 10.44
CA SER A 34 -44.51 7.06 10.84
C SER A 34 -42.96 7.07 10.73
N GLY A 35 -42.34 6.11 10.04
CA GLY A 35 -40.89 5.92 9.98
C GLY A 35 -40.18 6.52 8.74
N ALA A 36 -40.85 6.75 7.65
CA ALA A 36 -40.23 7.08 6.37
C ALA A 36 -39.54 8.47 6.28
N SER A 37 -39.95 9.41 7.13
CA SER A 37 -39.42 10.80 7.14
C SER A 37 -38.15 10.95 8.02
N ALA A 38 -37.97 10.07 9.02
CA ALA A 38 -36.79 10.10 9.90
C ALA A 38 -35.58 9.43 9.23
N ASP A 39 -35.81 8.34 8.49
CA ASP A 39 -34.78 7.57 7.79
C ASP A 39 -34.14 8.37 6.64
N GLY A 40 -34.92 9.06 5.85
CA GLY A 40 -34.41 9.89 4.76
C GLY A 40 -33.64 11.16 5.22
N ARG A 41 -33.86 11.65 6.43
CA ARG A 41 -33.06 12.73 7.02
C ARG A 41 -31.74 12.19 7.59
N SER A 42 -31.79 11.08 8.30
CA SER A 42 -30.62 10.41 8.84
C SER A 42 -29.64 10.00 7.74
N SER A 43 -30.13 9.39 6.67
CA SER A 43 -29.34 8.99 5.49
C SER A 43 -28.67 10.20 4.82
N ARG A 44 -29.38 11.30 4.60
CA ARG A 44 -28.79 12.53 4.03
C ARG A 44 -27.71 13.14 4.92
N TRP A 45 -27.89 13.14 6.24
CA TRP A 45 -26.91 13.61 7.20
C TRP A 45 -25.63 12.74 7.21
N GLN A 46 -25.78 11.44 7.11
CA GLN A 46 -24.65 10.51 7.02
C GLN A 46 -23.87 10.74 5.72
N THR A 47 -24.56 10.81 4.58
CA THR A 47 -23.93 11.08 3.28
C THR A 47 -23.13 12.39 3.30
N HIS A 48 -23.73 13.47 3.83
CA HIS A 48 -23.06 14.76 3.91
C HIS A 48 -21.85 14.77 4.86
N ARG A 49 -21.93 13.99 5.95
CA ARG A 49 -20.81 13.81 6.88
C ARG A 49 -19.67 13.04 6.23
N GLU A 50 -19.96 12.01 5.46
CA GLU A 50 -18.96 11.23 4.73
C GLU A 50 -18.31 12.03 3.61
N GLU A 51 -19.08 12.80 2.85
CA GLU A 51 -18.55 13.72 1.85
C GLU A 51 -17.59 14.71 2.47
N ARG A 52 -18.00 15.33 3.58
CA ARG A 52 -17.13 16.26 4.32
C ARG A 52 -15.87 15.59 4.85
N ARG A 53 -15.98 14.37 5.35
CA ARG A 53 -14.80 13.57 5.78
C ARG A 53 -13.83 13.34 4.62
N ARG A 54 -14.33 12.97 3.43
CA ARG A 54 -13.50 12.78 2.22
C ARG A 54 -12.80 14.07 1.79
N GLU A 55 -13.48 15.20 1.83
CA GLU A 55 -12.88 16.51 1.53
C GLU A 55 -11.77 16.86 2.51
N LEU A 56 -11.98 16.63 3.80
CA LEU A 56 -10.97 16.86 4.83
C LEU A 56 -9.74 15.96 4.64
N ILE A 57 -9.93 14.68 4.31
CA ILE A 57 -8.82 13.76 3.97
C ILE A 57 -8.03 14.26 2.76
N LYS A 58 -8.72 14.69 1.70
CA LYS A 58 -8.08 15.24 0.50
C LYS A 58 -7.29 16.51 0.81
N SER A 59 -7.82 17.39 1.66
CA SER A 59 -7.15 18.63 2.07
C SER A 59 -5.96 18.32 3.00
N ALA A 60 -6.11 17.39 3.95
CA ALA A 60 -5.02 16.93 4.80
C ALA A 60 -3.85 16.36 3.99
N ARG A 61 -4.14 15.51 2.99
CA ARG A 61 -3.11 14.95 2.11
C ARG A 61 -2.31 16.04 1.39
N ARG A 62 -3.00 17.10 0.89
CA ARG A 62 -2.32 18.25 0.27
C ARG A 62 -1.47 19.02 1.27
N ALA A 63 -2.01 19.24 2.47
CA ALA A 63 -1.29 19.91 3.55
C ALA A 63 -0.02 19.15 3.95
N VAL A 64 -0.11 17.84 4.18
CA VAL A 64 1.05 16.99 4.48
C VAL A 64 2.07 16.98 3.34
N HIS A 65 1.62 16.93 2.09
CA HIS A 65 2.52 17.01 0.94
C HIS A 65 3.35 18.31 0.96
N ALA A 66 2.74 19.43 1.31
CA ALA A 66 3.38 20.75 1.31
C ALA A 66 4.21 21.02 2.58
N LEU A 67 3.71 20.62 3.76
CA LEU A 67 4.28 20.95 5.06
C LEU A 67 5.29 19.91 5.56
N GLY A 68 5.18 18.67 5.11
CA GLY A 68 6.00 17.55 5.60
C GLY A 68 5.21 16.55 6.44
N SER A 69 5.80 15.37 6.64
CA SER A 69 5.19 14.26 7.39
C SER A 69 5.00 14.54 8.88
N ASP A 70 5.79 15.46 9.43
CA ASP A 70 5.78 15.77 10.87
C ASP A 70 4.78 16.87 11.25
N ALA A 71 4.11 17.47 10.24
CA ALA A 71 3.13 18.53 10.45
C ALA A 71 2.12 18.16 11.55
N SER A 72 1.85 19.12 12.43
CA SER A 72 0.88 18.99 13.52
C SER A 72 -0.56 19.03 13.01
N MET A 73 -1.50 18.58 13.83
CA MET A 73 -2.94 18.67 13.52
C MET A 73 -3.38 20.12 13.29
N GLU A 74 -2.78 21.08 13.99
CA GLU A 74 -3.02 22.51 13.87
C GLU A 74 -2.58 23.06 12.51
N GLU A 75 -1.36 22.74 12.11
CA GLU A 75 -0.79 23.18 10.83
C GLU A 75 -1.56 22.56 9.65
N ILE A 76 -1.90 21.26 9.75
CA ILE A 76 -2.71 20.58 8.73
C ILE A 76 -4.09 21.21 8.63
N ALA A 77 -4.77 21.50 9.74
CA ALA A 77 -6.09 22.13 9.75
C ALA A 77 -6.04 23.54 9.17
N ALA A 78 -5.05 24.34 9.55
CA ALA A 78 -4.85 25.69 9.02
C ALA A 78 -4.61 25.67 7.50
N ALA A 79 -3.72 24.80 7.03
CA ALA A 79 -3.44 24.62 5.60
C ALA A 79 -4.65 24.06 4.80
N ALA A 80 -5.52 23.31 5.47
CA ALA A 80 -6.79 22.83 4.91
C ALA A 80 -7.92 23.89 4.92
N GLY A 81 -7.64 25.10 5.42
CA GLY A 81 -8.62 26.18 5.49
C GLY A 81 -9.77 25.91 6.48
N THR A 82 -9.51 25.18 7.56
CA THR A 82 -10.53 24.85 8.56
C THR A 82 -9.96 24.93 9.99
N SER A 83 -10.85 24.81 10.99
CA SER A 83 -10.42 24.86 12.39
C SER A 83 -9.90 23.53 12.90
N LYS A 84 -8.96 23.57 13.87
CA LYS A 84 -8.47 22.42 14.63
C LYS A 84 -9.61 21.58 15.18
N SER A 85 -10.66 22.21 15.74
CA SER A 85 -11.82 21.54 16.32
C SER A 85 -12.57 20.65 15.31
N VAL A 86 -12.61 21.05 14.03
CA VAL A 86 -13.21 20.25 12.97
C VAL A 86 -12.39 18.97 12.75
N PHE A 87 -11.06 19.07 12.65
CA PHE A 87 -10.20 17.91 12.47
C PHE A 87 -10.32 16.93 13.65
N TYR A 88 -10.24 17.42 14.89
CA TYR A 88 -10.40 16.55 16.07
C TYR A 88 -11.76 15.88 16.11
N ARG A 89 -12.84 16.55 15.71
CA ARG A 89 -14.18 15.96 15.65
C ARG A 89 -14.30 14.82 14.64
N TYR A 90 -13.57 14.89 13.50
CA TYR A 90 -13.65 13.88 12.44
C TYR A 90 -12.65 12.76 12.59
N PHE A 91 -11.49 13.01 13.17
CA PHE A 91 -10.37 12.07 13.19
C PHE A 91 -9.90 11.70 14.60
N GLY A 92 -10.35 12.40 15.63
CA GLY A 92 -9.92 12.18 17.01
C GLY A 92 -8.56 12.82 17.30
N ASP A 93 -7.51 12.25 16.72
CA ASP A 93 -6.13 12.68 16.91
C ASP A 93 -5.31 12.56 15.62
N LYS A 94 -3.99 12.77 15.70
CA LYS A 94 -3.07 12.64 14.56
C LYS A 94 -3.02 11.19 14.04
N ALA A 95 -3.10 10.21 14.92
CA ALA A 95 -3.09 8.79 14.52
C ALA A 95 -4.34 8.41 13.73
N GLY A 96 -5.53 8.87 14.18
CA GLY A 96 -6.77 8.70 13.44
C GLY A 96 -6.78 9.42 12.08
N LEU A 97 -6.15 10.59 11.99
CA LEU A 97 -5.94 11.27 10.71
C LEU A 97 -4.97 10.47 9.79
N GLN A 98 -3.85 9.99 10.35
CA GLN A 98 -2.90 9.14 9.62
C GLN A 98 -3.58 7.89 9.06
N GLN A 99 -4.39 7.23 9.87
CA GLN A 99 -5.15 6.06 9.41
C GLN A 99 -6.11 6.42 8.28
N ALA A 100 -6.88 7.49 8.42
CA ALA A 100 -7.85 7.91 7.41
C ALA A 100 -7.19 8.33 6.07
N VAL A 101 -6.05 9.01 6.13
CA VAL A 101 -5.25 9.34 4.94
C VAL A 101 -4.62 8.07 4.38
N GLY A 102 -4.10 7.19 5.26
CA GLY A 102 -3.49 5.91 4.90
C GLY A 102 -4.45 5.01 4.12
N GLU A 103 -5.69 4.83 4.60
CA GLU A 103 -6.72 4.06 3.89
C GLU A 103 -6.88 4.48 2.44
N VAL A 104 -6.95 5.78 2.18
CA VAL A 104 -7.10 6.32 0.82
C VAL A 104 -5.83 6.17 -0.01
N VAL A 105 -4.67 6.52 0.56
CA VAL A 105 -3.39 6.49 -0.16
C VAL A 105 -2.98 5.06 -0.49
N LEU A 106 -3.03 4.16 0.50
CA LEU A 106 -2.63 2.76 0.34
C LEU A 106 -3.57 2.00 -0.60
N SER A 107 -4.89 2.27 -0.55
CA SER A 107 -5.83 1.71 -1.53
C SER A 107 -5.53 2.18 -2.97
N GLN A 108 -5.11 3.45 -3.14
CA GLN A 108 -4.68 3.95 -4.45
C GLN A 108 -3.38 3.28 -4.91
N MET A 109 -2.42 3.09 -3.99
CA MET A 109 -1.17 2.38 -4.28
C MET A 109 -1.44 0.93 -4.69
N GLN A 110 -2.21 0.20 -3.90
CA GLN A 110 -2.58 -1.18 -4.17
C GLN A 110 -3.21 -1.34 -5.56
N ARG A 111 -4.17 -0.47 -5.90
CA ARG A 111 -4.80 -0.50 -7.22
C ARG A 111 -3.79 -0.28 -8.35
N LYS A 112 -2.94 0.74 -8.25
CA LYS A 112 -1.93 1.03 -9.28
C LYS A 112 -0.89 -0.08 -9.42
N ILE A 113 -0.46 -0.68 -8.31
CA ILE A 113 0.44 -1.83 -8.32
C ILE A 113 -0.23 -3.03 -9.01
N GLY A 114 -1.51 -3.28 -8.70
CA GLY A 114 -2.29 -4.34 -9.33
C GLY A 114 -2.50 -4.13 -10.83
N GLU A 115 -2.85 -2.92 -11.25
CA GLU A 115 -2.97 -2.56 -12.67
C GLU A 115 -1.64 -2.77 -13.43
N ALA A 116 -0.52 -2.37 -12.81
CA ALA A 116 0.81 -2.58 -13.38
C ALA A 116 1.16 -4.07 -13.52
N ALA A 117 0.86 -4.88 -12.50
CA ALA A 117 1.07 -6.33 -12.55
C ALA A 117 0.28 -7.02 -13.67
N GLN A 118 -0.97 -6.57 -13.91
CA GLN A 118 -1.85 -7.15 -14.92
C GLN A 118 -1.41 -6.87 -16.37
N SER A 119 -0.65 -5.82 -16.60
CA SER A 119 -0.16 -5.46 -17.94
C SER A 119 1.06 -6.27 -18.37
N ALA A 120 1.69 -7.03 -17.47
CA ALA A 120 2.91 -7.76 -17.71
C ALA A 120 2.68 -9.09 -18.45
N GLN A 121 3.65 -9.51 -19.27
CA GLN A 121 3.61 -10.75 -20.02
C GLN A 121 4.31 -11.90 -19.27
N THR A 122 5.23 -11.58 -18.37
CA THR A 122 6.02 -12.56 -17.60
C THR A 122 5.99 -12.22 -16.11
N PRO A 123 6.18 -13.20 -15.21
CA PRO A 123 6.27 -12.96 -13.77
C PRO A 123 7.34 -11.93 -13.38
N ARG A 124 8.47 -11.94 -14.09
CA ARG A 124 9.55 -10.96 -13.84
C ARG A 124 9.15 -9.55 -14.24
N GLU A 125 8.49 -9.38 -15.38
CA GLU A 125 7.93 -8.09 -15.80
C GLU A 125 6.87 -7.61 -14.82
N GLY A 126 6.04 -8.52 -14.30
CA GLY A 126 5.04 -8.20 -13.27
C GLY A 126 5.70 -7.66 -12.01
N LEU A 127 6.74 -8.30 -11.49
CA LEU A 127 7.48 -7.80 -10.34
C LEU A 127 8.12 -6.44 -10.62
N LEU A 128 8.75 -6.26 -11.79
CA LEU A 128 9.34 -4.98 -12.18
C LEU A 128 8.28 -3.87 -12.23
N ALA A 129 7.14 -4.14 -12.84
CA ALA A 129 6.04 -3.18 -12.95
C ALA A 129 5.46 -2.80 -11.57
N MET A 130 5.28 -3.78 -10.68
CA MET A 130 4.82 -3.55 -9.31
C MET A 130 5.81 -2.67 -8.53
N ILE A 131 7.10 -3.00 -8.58
CA ILE A 131 8.17 -2.26 -7.89
C ILE A 131 8.27 -0.84 -8.46
N SER A 132 8.23 -0.70 -9.78
CA SER A 132 8.28 0.60 -10.45
C SER A 132 7.10 1.49 -10.03
N ALA A 133 5.88 0.95 -10.02
CA ALA A 133 4.69 1.67 -9.58
C ALA A 133 4.79 2.10 -8.10
N TYR A 134 5.29 1.23 -7.24
CA TYR A 134 5.51 1.55 -5.82
C TYR A 134 6.51 2.70 -5.64
N LEU A 135 7.72 2.59 -6.24
CA LEU A 135 8.76 3.62 -6.12
C LEU A 135 8.31 4.97 -6.69
N GLN A 136 7.65 4.95 -7.85
CA GLN A 136 7.11 6.17 -8.47
C GLN A 136 6.10 6.89 -7.57
N MET A 137 5.21 6.15 -6.93
CA MET A 137 4.22 6.75 -6.04
C MET A 137 4.86 7.31 -4.77
N ALA A 138 5.84 6.59 -4.20
CA ALA A 138 6.57 7.03 -3.02
C ALA A 138 7.42 8.28 -3.31
N GLU A 139 8.08 8.33 -4.47
CA GLU A 139 8.87 9.48 -4.93
C GLU A 139 8.01 10.70 -5.24
N THR A 140 6.82 10.51 -5.84
CA THR A 140 5.92 11.61 -6.18
C THR A 140 5.43 12.38 -4.96
N SER A 141 5.30 11.73 -3.80
CA SER A 141 4.83 12.36 -2.56
C SER A 141 5.51 11.76 -1.32
N PRO A 142 6.83 11.98 -1.14
CA PRO A 142 7.58 11.33 -0.05
C PRO A 142 7.07 11.73 1.34
N ASN A 143 6.60 12.96 1.51
CA ASN A 143 6.00 13.42 2.75
C ASN A 143 4.70 12.66 3.09
N VAL A 144 3.85 12.43 2.09
CA VAL A 144 2.61 11.67 2.28
C VAL A 144 2.93 10.19 2.52
N TYR A 145 3.87 9.62 1.77
CA TYR A 145 4.35 8.28 1.99
C TYR A 145 4.86 8.10 3.42
N SER A 146 5.77 8.95 3.87
CA SER A 146 6.29 8.93 5.24
C SER A 146 5.20 9.12 6.29
N PHE A 147 4.24 10.01 6.05
CA PHE A 147 3.13 10.26 6.97
C PHE A 147 2.27 9.01 7.19
N VAL A 148 2.00 8.21 6.15
CA VAL A 148 1.13 7.03 6.27
C VAL A 148 1.87 5.75 6.67
N THR A 149 3.19 5.68 6.47
CA THR A 149 3.99 4.49 6.76
C THR A 149 4.73 4.53 8.10
N ARG A 150 4.94 5.72 8.67
CA ARG A 150 5.51 5.85 10.01
C ARG A 150 4.51 5.37 11.04
N SER A 151 4.93 4.42 11.88
CA SER A 151 4.20 4.10 13.10
C SER A 151 4.14 5.34 13.99
N ALA A 152 2.98 5.62 14.59
CA ALA A 152 2.91 6.62 15.67
C ALA A 152 3.96 6.25 16.73
N PRO A 153 4.73 7.23 17.28
CA PRO A 153 5.65 6.94 18.35
C PRO A 153 4.85 6.26 19.48
N ALA A 154 5.34 5.08 19.92
CA ALA A 154 4.78 4.43 21.09
C ALA A 154 4.86 5.43 22.24
N GLU A 155 3.74 5.67 22.93
CA GLU A 155 3.74 6.50 24.13
C GLU A 155 4.79 5.95 25.10
N ALA A 156 5.56 6.85 25.70
CA ALA A 156 6.64 6.52 26.62
C ALA A 156 6.09 5.66 27.77
N GLY A 157 6.40 4.37 27.76
CA GLY A 157 5.94 3.40 28.76
C GLY A 157 5.35 2.11 28.19
N SER A 158 5.07 2.03 26.91
CA SER A 158 4.65 0.79 26.26
C SER A 158 5.88 -0.03 25.91
N SER A 159 5.95 -1.27 26.40
CA SER A 159 6.96 -2.26 25.95
C SER A 159 6.90 -2.37 24.43
N PRO A 160 8.04 -2.38 23.71
CA PRO A 160 8.02 -2.58 22.28
C PRO A 160 7.62 -4.03 21.99
N ALA A 161 6.31 -4.29 21.96
CA ALA A 161 5.82 -5.45 21.22
C ALA A 161 6.29 -5.27 19.78
N PRO A 162 6.70 -6.34 19.04
CA PRO A 162 6.98 -6.22 17.63
C PRO A 162 5.75 -5.55 17.03
N ALA A 163 5.93 -4.34 16.49
CA ALA A 163 4.83 -3.51 16.05
C ALA A 163 4.09 -4.31 14.96
N ALA A 164 3.02 -4.94 15.33
CA ALA A 164 2.13 -5.58 14.38
C ALA A 164 1.72 -4.44 13.44
N ILE A 165 2.14 -4.55 12.18
CA ILE A 165 1.70 -3.63 11.14
C ILE A 165 0.18 -3.79 11.11
N SER A 166 -0.52 -2.83 11.73
CA SER A 166 -1.95 -2.92 11.99
C SER A 166 -2.72 -1.89 11.16
N GLY A 167 -3.99 -2.10 10.99
CA GLY A 167 -4.86 -1.21 10.23
C GLY A 167 -4.60 -1.22 8.73
N ALA A 168 -4.75 -0.06 8.09
CA ALA A 168 -4.67 0.08 6.63
C ALA A 168 -3.33 -0.40 6.02
N LEU A 169 -2.22 -0.18 6.73
CA LEU A 169 -0.90 -0.59 6.26
C LEU A 169 -0.72 -2.12 6.30
N GLY A 170 -1.25 -2.79 7.33
CA GLY A 170 -1.25 -4.26 7.41
C GLY A 170 -2.02 -4.88 6.26
N HIS A 171 -3.25 -4.43 6.04
CA HIS A 171 -4.09 -4.89 4.91
C HIS A 171 -3.45 -4.63 3.55
N PHE A 172 -2.77 -3.49 3.39
CA PHE A 172 -2.04 -3.21 2.16
C PHE A 172 -0.96 -4.27 1.90
N PHE A 173 -0.10 -4.55 2.88
CA PHE A 173 0.97 -5.54 2.72
C PHE A 173 0.44 -6.97 2.53
N GLU A 174 -0.59 -7.37 3.26
CA GLU A 174 -1.27 -8.65 3.08
C GLU A 174 -1.81 -8.80 1.65
N SER A 175 -2.46 -7.77 1.14
CA SER A 175 -2.99 -7.76 -0.23
C SER A 175 -1.90 -7.84 -1.29
N ILE A 176 -0.79 -7.12 -1.12
CA ILE A 176 0.35 -7.21 -2.05
C ILE A 176 1.00 -8.61 -1.97
N ALA A 177 1.14 -9.17 -0.76
CA ALA A 177 1.68 -10.51 -0.57
C ALA A 177 0.81 -11.57 -1.28
N GLU A 178 -0.51 -11.48 -1.15
CA GLU A 178 -1.42 -12.37 -1.85
C GLU A 178 -1.37 -12.19 -3.38
N MET A 179 -1.26 -10.97 -3.86
CA MET A 179 -1.11 -10.66 -5.28
C MET A 179 0.15 -11.32 -5.89
N ILE A 180 1.21 -11.47 -5.10
CA ILE A 180 2.43 -12.19 -5.48
C ILE A 180 2.25 -13.70 -5.31
N ALA A 181 1.67 -14.15 -4.20
CA ALA A 181 1.54 -15.57 -3.87
C ALA A 181 0.59 -16.33 -4.80
N ALA A 182 -0.48 -15.68 -5.26
CA ALA A 182 -1.48 -16.32 -6.12
C ALA A 182 -0.87 -16.90 -7.42
N PRO A 183 -0.12 -16.15 -8.25
CA PRO A 183 0.55 -16.72 -9.40
C PRO A 183 1.65 -17.75 -9.03
N MET A 184 2.32 -17.58 -7.88
CA MET A 184 3.31 -18.57 -7.42
C MET A 184 2.66 -19.93 -7.15
N ARG A 185 1.49 -19.99 -6.53
CA ARG A 185 0.74 -21.24 -6.32
C ARG A 185 0.44 -21.95 -7.62
N THR A 186 0.07 -21.20 -8.64
CA THR A 186 -0.24 -21.75 -9.97
C THR A 186 1.01 -22.31 -10.67
N HIS A 187 2.16 -21.63 -10.55
CA HIS A 187 3.36 -21.97 -11.31
C HIS A 187 4.28 -22.98 -10.61
N LEU A 188 4.38 -22.95 -9.27
CA LEU A 188 5.34 -23.77 -8.55
C LEU A 188 4.83 -25.17 -8.19
N GLY A 189 3.50 -25.38 -8.24
CA GLY A 189 2.89 -26.65 -7.89
C GLY A 189 3.02 -27.03 -6.41
N GLY A 190 2.62 -28.25 -6.06
CA GLY A 190 2.69 -28.77 -4.69
C GLY A 190 4.12 -28.97 -4.19
N GLY A 191 4.31 -28.89 -2.86
CA GLY A 191 5.60 -29.07 -2.21
C GLY A 191 6.45 -27.80 -2.11
N LYS A 192 5.88 -26.63 -2.48
CA LYS A 192 6.55 -25.32 -2.39
C LYS A 192 5.85 -24.36 -1.40
N GLU A 193 5.04 -24.90 -0.51
CA GLU A 193 4.22 -24.13 0.43
C GLU A 193 5.07 -23.19 1.31
N ALA A 194 6.25 -23.63 1.73
CA ALA A 194 7.17 -22.82 2.52
C ALA A 194 7.66 -21.58 1.72
N VAL A 195 8.03 -21.76 0.44
CA VAL A 195 8.45 -20.65 -0.42
C VAL A 195 7.29 -19.69 -0.64
N ILE A 196 6.11 -20.21 -0.97
CA ILE A 196 4.91 -19.41 -1.21
C ILE A 196 4.48 -18.66 0.06
N GLY A 197 4.64 -19.27 1.23
CA GLY A 197 4.24 -18.67 2.51
C GLY A 197 5.18 -17.56 3.01
N TYR A 198 6.47 -17.63 2.72
CA TYR A 198 7.46 -16.70 3.29
C TYR A 198 8.02 -15.71 2.27
N TRP A 199 8.26 -16.15 1.04
CA TRP A 199 8.95 -15.32 0.05
C TRP A 199 8.23 -14.00 -0.28
N PRO A 200 6.90 -13.94 -0.48
CA PRO A 200 6.22 -12.69 -0.78
C PRO A 200 6.42 -11.62 0.30
N THR A 201 6.32 -12.01 1.58
CA THR A 201 6.55 -11.11 2.71
C THR A 201 8.00 -10.65 2.79
N ALA A 202 8.96 -11.55 2.57
CA ALA A 202 10.38 -11.20 2.55
C ALA A 202 10.70 -10.25 1.37
N ALA A 203 10.14 -10.52 0.20
CA ALA A 203 10.27 -9.66 -0.99
C ALA A 203 9.74 -8.24 -0.73
N ILE A 204 8.55 -8.12 -0.12
CA ILE A 204 7.97 -6.83 0.28
C ILE A 204 8.91 -6.10 1.24
N GLY A 205 9.46 -6.80 2.22
CA GLY A 205 10.43 -6.23 3.17
C GLY A 205 11.67 -5.68 2.47
N LEU A 206 12.24 -6.43 1.52
CA LEU A 206 13.39 -5.98 0.72
C LEU A 206 13.03 -4.73 -0.10
N VAL A 207 11.94 -4.77 -0.85
CA VAL A 207 11.48 -3.64 -1.70
C VAL A 207 11.26 -2.39 -0.86
N ARG A 208 10.56 -2.54 0.26
CA ARG A 208 10.26 -1.43 1.17
C ARG A 208 11.53 -0.80 1.73
N ASN A 209 12.40 -1.60 2.35
CA ASN A 209 13.60 -1.07 2.98
C ASN A 209 14.57 -0.44 1.96
N ALA A 210 14.77 -1.10 0.81
CA ALA A 210 15.59 -0.55 -0.26
C ALA A 210 15.00 0.75 -0.83
N GLY A 211 13.68 0.81 -1.02
CA GLY A 211 12.96 1.99 -1.49
C GLY A 211 13.03 3.16 -0.49
N GLU A 212 12.82 2.90 0.79
CA GLU A 212 12.91 3.91 1.85
C GLU A 212 14.33 4.49 1.96
N GLN A 213 15.36 3.63 1.87
CA GLN A 213 16.75 4.08 1.85
C GLN A 213 17.06 4.91 0.60
N TRP A 214 16.61 4.46 -0.57
CA TRP A 214 16.76 5.20 -1.82
C TRP A 214 16.08 6.56 -1.77
N LEU A 215 14.84 6.65 -1.26
CA LEU A 215 14.12 7.92 -1.09
C LEU A 215 14.85 8.89 -0.16
N SER A 216 15.43 8.39 0.94
CA SER A 216 16.15 9.21 1.92
C SER A 216 17.55 9.62 1.45
N THR A 217 18.10 8.96 0.45
CA THR A 217 19.42 9.29 -0.11
C THR A 217 19.35 10.60 -0.89
N PRO A 218 20.21 11.60 -0.59
CA PRO A 218 20.27 12.86 -1.33
C PRO A 218 20.54 12.64 -2.82
N ALA A 219 20.03 13.53 -3.65
CA ALA A 219 20.31 13.52 -5.07
C ALA A 219 21.83 13.69 -5.33
N SER A 220 22.40 12.78 -6.12
CA SER A 220 23.80 12.78 -6.53
C SER A 220 23.96 12.10 -7.88
N ALA A 221 25.09 12.27 -8.53
CA ALA A 221 25.38 11.59 -9.81
C ALA A 221 25.43 10.05 -9.69
N SER A 222 25.67 9.53 -8.48
CA SER A 222 25.71 8.09 -8.19
C SER A 222 24.37 7.51 -7.73
N LYS A 223 23.38 8.35 -7.40
CA LYS A 223 22.05 7.88 -7.03
C LYS A 223 21.33 7.38 -8.27
N PRO A 224 20.92 6.09 -8.33
CA PRO A 224 20.13 5.59 -9.46
C PRO A 224 18.81 6.34 -9.55
N ASP A 225 18.33 6.57 -10.77
CA ASP A 225 16.97 7.02 -10.98
C ASP A 225 15.95 5.94 -10.58
N GLN A 226 14.70 6.31 -10.59
CA GLN A 226 13.60 5.43 -10.15
C GLN A 226 13.55 4.13 -10.98
N GLU A 227 13.76 4.21 -12.28
CA GLU A 227 13.69 3.06 -13.18
C GLU A 227 14.90 2.12 -12.98
N ALA A 228 16.10 2.67 -12.83
CA ALA A 228 17.30 1.89 -12.52
C ALA A 228 17.17 1.20 -11.17
N MET A 229 16.64 1.89 -10.15
CA MET A 229 16.41 1.31 -8.83
C MET A 229 15.37 0.17 -8.88
N ALA A 230 14.29 0.34 -9.64
CA ALA A 230 13.29 -0.70 -9.84
C ALA A 230 13.88 -1.96 -10.49
N ARG A 231 14.70 -1.77 -11.54
CA ARG A 231 15.42 -2.88 -12.21
C ARG A 231 16.38 -3.59 -11.26
N GLN A 232 17.11 -2.83 -10.46
CA GLN A 232 18.08 -3.38 -9.50
C GLN A 232 17.40 -4.22 -8.43
N ILE A 233 16.34 -3.71 -7.81
CA ILE A 233 15.57 -4.46 -6.81
C ILE A 233 14.95 -5.72 -7.43
N THR A 234 14.44 -5.62 -8.66
CA THR A 234 13.90 -6.79 -9.39
C THR A 234 14.99 -7.83 -9.65
N ALA A 235 16.19 -7.42 -10.00
CA ALA A 235 17.32 -8.33 -10.18
C ALA A 235 17.67 -9.05 -8.87
N TRP A 236 17.75 -8.34 -7.74
CA TRP A 236 18.00 -8.95 -6.44
C TRP A 236 16.93 -9.99 -6.06
N LEU A 237 15.66 -9.72 -6.35
CA LEU A 237 14.58 -10.66 -6.06
C LEU A 237 14.58 -11.90 -6.97
N CYS A 238 14.95 -11.75 -8.24
CA CYS A 238 14.88 -12.83 -9.23
C CYS A 238 16.17 -13.67 -9.31
N VAL A 239 17.31 -13.05 -9.07
CA VAL A 239 18.64 -13.67 -9.28
C VAL A 239 19.45 -13.74 -7.99
N GLY A 240 19.12 -12.88 -7.02
CA GLY A 240 19.88 -12.70 -5.79
C GLY A 240 21.08 -11.78 -5.98
N ILE A 241 21.90 -11.64 -4.94
CA ILE A 241 23.08 -10.79 -4.92
C ILE A 241 24.36 -11.55 -5.33
N ALA A 242 24.30 -12.87 -5.42
CA ALA A 242 25.48 -13.68 -5.72
C ALA A 242 26.25 -13.26 -6.97
N PRO A 243 25.61 -12.85 -8.09
CA PRO A 243 26.34 -12.37 -9.26
C PRO A 243 27.18 -11.11 -9.02
N GLU A 244 26.79 -10.28 -8.05
CA GLU A 244 27.50 -9.05 -7.69
C GLU A 244 28.66 -9.28 -6.72
N LEU A 245 28.65 -10.44 -6.03
CA LEU A 245 29.70 -10.85 -5.10
C LEU A 245 30.82 -11.68 -5.76
N ILE A 246 30.62 -12.10 -7.01
CA ILE A 246 31.64 -12.81 -7.76
C ILE A 246 32.64 -11.77 -8.26
N GLU A 247 33.84 -11.75 -7.67
CA GLU A 247 34.92 -10.93 -8.17
C GLU A 247 35.18 -11.27 -9.64
N PRO A 248 35.40 -10.26 -10.52
CA PRO A 248 35.82 -10.53 -11.89
C PRO A 248 37.10 -11.35 -11.83
N SER A 249 37.05 -12.60 -12.31
CA SER A 249 38.21 -13.48 -12.39
C SER A 249 39.35 -12.69 -12.99
N VAL A 250 40.40 -12.50 -12.22
CA VAL A 250 41.66 -11.90 -12.69
C VAL A 250 42.07 -12.73 -13.91
N ARG A 251 41.93 -12.15 -15.11
CA ARG A 251 42.50 -12.75 -16.30
C ARG A 251 43.98 -12.80 -16.05
N THR A 252 44.47 -13.95 -15.66
CA THR A 252 45.88 -14.27 -15.72
C THR A 252 46.28 -14.12 -17.18
N ASN A 253 46.91 -12.99 -17.47
CA ASN A 253 47.55 -12.74 -18.73
C ASN A 253 48.82 -13.60 -18.73
N GLU A 254 48.72 -14.87 -19.11
CA GLU A 254 49.86 -15.70 -19.45
C GLU A 254 50.35 -15.18 -20.79
N GLY A 255 51.25 -14.19 -20.69
CA GLY A 255 52.09 -13.76 -21.80
C GLY A 255 53.08 -14.85 -22.17
N HIS A 256 53.07 -15.22 -23.40
CA HIS A 256 54.21 -15.83 -24.09
C HIS A 256 54.48 -15.03 -25.35
#